data_a2fbf2f670eac9625f70940b8258319e
#
_entry.id   a2fbf2f670eac9625f70940b8258319e
#
_cell.length_a   1.000
_cell.length_b   1.000
_cell.length_c   1.000
_cell.angle_alpha   90.00
_cell.angle_beta   90.00
_cell.angle_gamma   90.00
#
_symmetry.space_group_name_H-M   'P 1'
#
loop_
_entity.id
_entity.type
_entity.pdbx_description
1 polymer ?
#
loop_
_entity_poly.entity_id
_entity_poly.type
_entity_poly.pdbx_seq_one_letter_code
_entity_poly.pdbx_strand_id
1 'polypeptide(L)'
;RGYRPLTHTAPLKETLAAGLVLLSMWRYDNGEVLLDPMCGTGTIAVEAALIASETAPGLNRGFAAEKWSDGYLKAFMAAREEAMDRRRVLPARKPEMILGSDIDPSSISAAMKNSESAGVSKLIGYSVRDALSYDPTAIRSATESDKVLIITNPPYGERMLDADKASALFSGLGEKWLWSGSVIPGLRLSIIAPKDNFENDFGGFADKRRKLYNGKIQCNMYHYFKSGRKQK
;
A
#
# COMPACT_ATOMS: atom_id res chain seq x y z
N ARG A 1 -9.67 8.47 10.07
CA ARG A 1 -10.45 7.42 9.45
C ARG A 1 -11.07 6.43 10.43
N GLY A 2 -10.44 6.11 11.55
CA GLY A 2 -11.08 5.46 12.69
C GLY A 2 -11.20 3.93 12.62
N TYR A 3 -10.67 3.27 11.62
CA TYR A 3 -10.74 1.81 11.51
C TYR A 3 -9.61 1.07 12.24
N ARG A 4 -8.57 1.79 12.73
CA ARG A 4 -7.45 1.16 13.46
C ARG A 4 -7.60 1.33 14.96
N PRO A 5 -7.58 0.25 15.75
CA PRO A 5 -7.33 0.37 17.19
C PRO A 5 -5.90 0.89 17.41
N LEU A 6 -5.74 1.79 18.38
CA LEU A 6 -4.53 2.60 18.67
C LEU A 6 -3.35 1.79 19.25
N THR A 7 -2.88 0.71 18.64
CA THR A 7 -1.95 -0.19 19.34
C THR A 7 -0.71 -0.64 18.59
N HIS A 8 -0.05 0.21 17.79
CA HIS A 8 1.31 -0.13 17.34
C HIS A 8 2.23 1.08 17.19
N THR A 9 3.51 0.89 17.49
CA THR A 9 4.60 1.84 17.37
C THR A 9 4.69 2.42 15.95
N ALA A 10 4.34 3.71 15.80
CA ALA A 10 4.54 4.53 14.60
C ALA A 10 4.06 3.94 13.25
N PRO A 11 2.79 3.53 13.11
CA PRO A 11 2.28 3.03 11.85
C PRO A 11 2.21 4.15 10.79
N LEU A 12 2.30 3.77 9.52
CA LEU A 12 2.02 4.65 8.40
C LEU A 12 0.63 5.30 8.56
N LYS A 13 0.55 6.63 8.44
CA LYS A 13 -0.75 7.32 8.55
C LYS A 13 -1.65 6.96 7.36
N GLU A 14 -2.94 6.77 7.61
CA GLU A 14 -3.92 6.37 6.60
C GLU A 14 -3.96 7.36 5.42
N THR A 15 -3.87 8.66 5.70
CA THR A 15 -3.84 9.69 4.66
C THR A 15 -2.59 9.60 3.79
N LEU A 16 -1.45 9.22 4.37
CA LEU A 16 -0.23 9.01 3.61
C LEU A 16 -0.36 7.73 2.77
N ALA A 17 -0.84 6.63 3.34
CA ALA A 17 -1.08 5.38 2.61
C ALA A 17 -2.01 5.58 1.40
N ALA A 18 -3.13 6.29 1.58
CA ALA A 18 -4.01 6.67 0.46
C ALA A 18 -3.26 7.49 -0.61
N GLY A 19 -2.42 8.45 -0.16
CA GLY A 19 -1.57 9.23 -1.05
C GLY A 19 -0.60 8.36 -1.86
N LEU A 20 0.01 7.34 -1.23
CA LEU A 20 0.91 6.40 -1.92
C LEU A 20 0.16 5.61 -3.01
N VAL A 21 -1.04 5.10 -2.71
CA VAL A 21 -1.88 4.39 -3.70
C VAL A 21 -2.23 5.30 -4.87
N LEU A 22 -2.68 6.53 -4.61
CA LEU A 22 -3.03 7.49 -5.67
C LEU A 22 -1.81 7.90 -6.51
N LEU A 23 -0.66 8.16 -5.88
CA LEU A 23 0.58 8.53 -6.57
C LEU A 23 1.17 7.40 -7.41
N SER A 24 0.92 6.14 -7.03
CA SER A 24 1.31 4.97 -7.82
C SER A 24 0.44 4.76 -9.06
N MET A 25 -0.67 5.52 -9.18
CA MET A 25 -1.62 5.43 -10.28
C MET A 25 -2.24 4.03 -10.43
N TRP A 26 -2.33 3.27 -9.34
CA TRP A 26 -3.01 1.99 -9.34
C TRP A 26 -4.52 2.15 -9.56
N ARG A 27 -5.08 1.21 -10.32
CA ARG A 27 -6.50 1.14 -10.61
C ARG A 27 -6.99 -0.30 -10.54
N TYR A 28 -7.94 -0.56 -9.68
CA TYR A 28 -8.55 -1.88 -9.52
C TYR A 28 -9.09 -2.44 -10.85
N ASP A 29 -9.76 -1.59 -11.64
CA ASP A 29 -10.43 -1.99 -12.88
C ASP A 29 -9.45 -2.30 -14.02
N ASN A 30 -8.16 -1.97 -13.89
CA ASN A 30 -7.14 -2.29 -14.90
C ASN A 30 -6.59 -3.72 -14.79
N GLY A 31 -7.11 -4.52 -13.85
CA GLY A 31 -6.64 -5.89 -13.63
C GLY A 31 -5.23 -6.00 -13.07
N GLU A 32 -4.63 -4.91 -12.60
CA GLU A 32 -3.32 -4.90 -11.98
C GLU A 32 -3.43 -5.28 -10.50
N VAL A 33 -2.75 -6.34 -10.09
CA VAL A 33 -2.68 -6.75 -8.68
C VAL A 33 -1.85 -5.76 -7.89
N LEU A 34 -2.36 -5.31 -6.75
CA LEU A 34 -1.58 -4.56 -5.76
C LEU A 34 -1.06 -5.53 -4.70
N LEU A 35 0.24 -5.48 -4.44
CA LEU A 35 0.90 -6.24 -3.38
C LEU A 35 1.64 -5.30 -2.43
N ASP A 36 1.39 -5.45 -1.13
CA ASP A 36 2.23 -4.91 -0.06
C ASP A 36 2.90 -6.05 0.70
N PRO A 37 4.17 -6.39 0.40
CA PRO A 37 4.85 -7.55 0.98
C PRO A 37 5.41 -7.31 2.39
N MET A 38 5.27 -6.12 2.94
CA MET A 38 5.64 -5.71 4.31
C MET A 38 4.54 -4.84 4.89
N CYS A 39 3.30 -5.38 4.88
CA CYS A 39 2.09 -4.59 5.08
C CYS A 39 1.88 -4.11 6.52
N GLY A 40 2.61 -4.65 7.48
CA GLY A 40 2.38 -4.37 8.89
C GLY A 40 0.91 -4.58 9.25
N THR A 41 0.27 -3.56 9.77
CA THR A 41 -1.15 -3.59 10.13
C THR A 41 -2.11 -3.35 8.94
N GLY A 42 -1.65 -3.50 7.70
CA GLY A 42 -2.47 -3.52 6.48
C GLY A 42 -2.91 -2.15 5.96
N THR A 43 -2.29 -1.06 6.38
CA THR A 43 -2.80 0.29 6.08
C THR A 43 -2.87 0.59 4.59
N ILE A 44 -1.84 0.23 3.81
CA ILE A 44 -1.82 0.45 2.34
C ILE A 44 -2.91 -0.39 1.67
N ALA A 45 -3.04 -1.67 2.03
CA ALA A 45 -4.04 -2.58 1.47
C ALA A 45 -5.48 -2.11 1.77
N VAL A 46 -5.75 -1.68 3.01
CA VAL A 46 -7.06 -1.14 3.41
C VAL A 46 -7.39 0.12 2.64
N GLU A 47 -6.45 1.08 2.52
CA GLU A 47 -6.68 2.31 1.75
C GLU A 47 -6.86 2.03 0.26
N ALA A 48 -6.14 1.07 -0.32
CA ALA A 48 -6.34 0.64 -1.69
C ALA A 48 -7.77 0.08 -1.89
N ALA A 49 -8.25 -0.75 -0.98
CA ALA A 49 -9.60 -1.31 -1.03
C ALA A 49 -10.70 -0.25 -0.86
N LEU A 50 -10.50 0.74 0.01
CA LEU A 50 -11.41 1.88 0.18
C LEU A 50 -11.45 2.75 -1.09
N ILE A 51 -10.30 2.99 -1.75
CA ILE A 51 -10.22 3.72 -3.01
C ILE A 51 -10.90 2.92 -4.13
N ALA A 52 -10.63 1.62 -4.25
CA ALA A 52 -11.24 0.76 -5.25
C ALA A 52 -12.77 0.72 -5.14
N SER A 53 -13.30 0.65 -3.93
CA SER A 53 -14.73 0.65 -3.64
C SER A 53 -15.37 2.04 -3.59
N GLU A 54 -14.64 3.10 -3.93
CA GLU A 54 -15.08 4.50 -3.85
C GLU A 54 -15.69 4.87 -2.48
N THR A 55 -15.18 4.23 -1.42
CA THR A 55 -15.66 4.47 -0.05
C THR A 55 -15.04 5.75 0.51
N ALA A 56 -15.86 6.75 0.77
CA ALA A 56 -15.39 8.02 1.33
C ALA A 56 -14.75 7.84 2.71
N PRO A 57 -13.54 8.37 2.96
CA PRO A 57 -12.78 8.11 4.19
C PRO A 57 -13.42 8.71 5.45
N GLY A 58 -14.37 9.64 5.29
CA GLY A 58 -15.09 10.28 6.40
C GLY A 58 -16.48 9.72 6.66
N LEU A 59 -16.90 8.69 5.92
CA LEU A 59 -18.29 8.21 5.91
C LEU A 59 -18.79 7.76 7.30
N ASN A 60 -17.93 7.05 8.03
CA ASN A 60 -18.28 6.44 9.32
C ASN A 60 -17.84 7.26 10.55
N ARG A 61 -17.60 8.55 10.41
CA ARG A 61 -17.23 9.42 11.53
C ARG A 61 -18.01 10.73 11.53
N GLY A 62 -18.17 11.33 12.73
CA GLY A 62 -18.67 12.69 12.87
C GLY A 62 -17.57 13.74 12.66
N PHE A 63 -17.98 14.94 12.30
CA PHE A 63 -17.12 16.12 12.19
C PHE A 63 -17.59 17.20 13.16
N ALA A 64 -16.65 17.93 13.76
CA ALA A 64 -16.98 19.01 14.71
C ALA A 64 -17.89 20.07 14.07
N ALA A 65 -17.70 20.35 12.78
CA ALA A 65 -18.49 21.33 12.04
C ALA A 65 -19.99 20.97 11.91
N GLU A 66 -20.37 19.72 12.05
CA GLU A 66 -21.78 19.30 12.04
C GLU A 66 -22.58 19.94 13.20
N LYS A 67 -21.89 20.32 14.27
CA LYS A 67 -22.49 20.94 15.46
C LYS A 67 -22.52 22.46 15.42
N TRP A 68 -22.03 23.10 14.36
CA TRP A 68 -21.96 24.57 14.31
C TRP A 68 -23.31 25.21 14.00
N SER A 69 -24.13 24.60 13.16
CA SER A 69 -25.52 24.98 12.91
C SER A 69 -26.28 23.89 12.16
N ASP A 70 -27.62 24.00 12.12
CA ASP A 70 -28.50 23.07 11.37
C ASP A 70 -28.18 23.04 9.88
N GLY A 71 -27.72 24.15 9.31
CA GLY A 71 -27.31 24.22 7.91
C GLY A 71 -26.10 23.34 7.64
N TYR A 72 -25.10 23.36 8.49
CA TYR A 72 -23.94 22.46 8.38
C TYR A 72 -24.34 21.00 8.57
N LEU A 73 -25.16 20.68 9.56
CA LEU A 73 -25.65 19.33 9.77
C LEU A 73 -26.33 18.78 8.51
N LYS A 74 -27.25 19.53 7.91
CA LYS A 74 -27.93 19.15 6.66
C LYS A 74 -26.95 18.94 5.51
N ALA A 75 -25.96 19.80 5.35
CA ALA A 75 -24.94 19.67 4.31
C ALA A 75 -24.09 18.38 4.49
N PHE A 76 -23.70 18.06 5.74
CA PHE A 76 -22.98 16.81 6.02
C PHE A 76 -23.84 15.57 5.80
N MET A 77 -25.15 15.62 6.12
CA MET A 77 -26.08 14.53 5.82
C MET A 77 -26.19 14.29 4.33
N ALA A 78 -26.40 15.34 3.53
CA ALA A 78 -26.47 15.23 2.06
C ALA A 78 -25.16 14.70 1.46
N ALA A 79 -23.99 15.16 1.94
CA ALA A 79 -22.71 14.68 1.48
C ALA A 79 -22.46 13.19 1.84
N ARG A 80 -22.98 12.72 2.98
CA ARG A 80 -22.92 11.28 3.32
C ARG A 80 -23.83 10.44 2.43
N GLU A 81 -25.03 10.90 2.13
CA GLU A 81 -25.94 10.23 1.21
C GLU A 81 -25.29 10.09 -0.18
N GLU A 82 -24.78 11.18 -0.76
CA GLU A 82 -24.02 11.14 -2.00
C GLU A 82 -22.82 10.18 -1.94
N ALA A 83 -22.08 10.15 -0.84
CA ALA A 83 -20.93 9.26 -0.66
C ALA A 83 -21.36 7.79 -0.56
N MET A 84 -22.53 7.49 0.03
CA MET A 84 -23.09 6.14 0.06
C MET A 84 -23.52 5.69 -1.34
N ASP A 85 -24.17 6.55 -2.12
CA ASP A 85 -24.62 6.25 -3.48
C ASP A 85 -23.44 5.99 -4.43
N ARG A 86 -22.32 6.69 -4.24
CA ARG A 86 -21.10 6.47 -5.02
C ARG A 86 -20.35 5.20 -4.64
N ARG A 87 -20.62 4.62 -3.48
CA ARG A 87 -19.92 3.44 -3.01
C ARG A 87 -20.14 2.25 -3.93
N ARG A 88 -19.05 1.70 -4.46
CA ARG A 88 -19.10 0.53 -5.34
C ARG A 88 -19.09 -0.76 -4.51
N VAL A 89 -20.04 -1.62 -4.77
CA VAL A 89 -20.00 -3.00 -4.27
C VAL A 89 -19.13 -3.82 -5.22
N LEU A 90 -17.89 -4.04 -4.85
CA LEU A 90 -16.98 -4.86 -5.64
C LEU A 90 -17.21 -6.35 -5.31
N PRO A 91 -17.23 -7.22 -6.32
CA PRO A 91 -17.33 -8.66 -6.09
C PRO A 91 -16.07 -9.16 -5.36
N ALA A 92 -16.26 -10.05 -4.41
CA ALA A 92 -15.15 -10.81 -3.86
C ALA A 92 -14.57 -11.68 -4.99
N ARG A 93 -13.30 -11.49 -5.32
CA ARG A 93 -12.57 -12.30 -6.30
C ARG A 93 -11.62 -13.25 -5.59
N LYS A 94 -11.43 -14.40 -6.16
CA LYS A 94 -10.41 -15.36 -5.77
C LYS A 94 -9.63 -15.76 -7.04
N PRO A 95 -8.33 -15.47 -7.08
CA PRO A 95 -7.53 -14.77 -6.09
C PRO A 95 -7.87 -13.26 -5.98
N GLU A 96 -7.60 -12.70 -4.81
CA GLU A 96 -7.82 -11.28 -4.53
C GLU A 96 -6.86 -10.40 -5.35
N MET A 97 -7.35 -9.20 -5.74
CA MET A 97 -6.55 -8.20 -6.48
C MET A 97 -5.71 -7.29 -5.57
N ILE A 98 -5.93 -7.36 -4.27
CA ILE A 98 -5.16 -6.63 -3.26
C ILE A 98 -4.59 -7.66 -2.29
N LEU A 99 -3.27 -7.71 -2.20
CA LEU A 99 -2.55 -8.69 -1.39
C LEU A 99 -1.69 -7.96 -0.36
N GLY A 100 -1.73 -8.42 0.88
CA GLY A 100 -0.86 -7.97 1.96
C GLY A 100 -0.14 -9.13 2.61
N SER A 101 1.14 -8.98 2.91
CA SER A 101 1.87 -9.94 3.73
C SER A 101 2.84 -9.26 4.66
N ASP A 102 3.17 -9.96 5.71
CA ASP A 102 4.20 -9.58 6.67
C ASP A 102 4.82 -10.84 7.25
N ILE A 103 6.07 -10.74 7.69
CA ILE A 103 6.75 -11.86 8.34
C ILE A 103 6.20 -12.11 9.77
N ASP A 104 5.62 -11.07 10.39
CA ASP A 104 5.05 -11.14 11.73
C ASP A 104 3.57 -11.54 11.70
N PRO A 105 3.20 -12.73 12.24
CA PRO A 105 1.80 -13.17 12.32
C PRO A 105 0.90 -12.22 13.10
N SER A 106 1.43 -11.51 14.09
CA SER A 106 0.66 -10.55 14.90
C SER A 106 0.25 -9.32 14.08
N SER A 107 1.13 -8.86 13.20
CA SER A 107 0.86 -7.81 12.21
C SER A 107 -0.26 -8.21 11.25
N ILE A 108 -0.22 -9.44 10.74
CA ILE A 108 -1.28 -9.98 9.86
C ILE A 108 -2.61 -10.08 10.59
N SER A 109 -2.63 -10.58 11.85
CA SER A 109 -3.85 -10.60 12.66
C SER A 109 -4.45 -9.20 12.84
N ALA A 110 -3.61 -8.19 13.09
CA ALA A 110 -4.04 -6.80 13.19
C ALA A 110 -4.55 -6.24 11.85
N ALA A 111 -3.88 -6.58 10.73
CA ALA A 111 -4.29 -6.17 9.38
C ALA A 111 -5.68 -6.72 9.01
N MET A 112 -5.96 -7.97 9.34
CA MET A 112 -7.28 -8.58 9.13
C MET A 112 -8.37 -7.85 9.92
N LYS A 113 -8.15 -7.59 11.21
CA LYS A 113 -9.09 -6.84 12.06
C LYS A 113 -9.33 -5.41 11.55
N ASN A 114 -8.27 -4.73 11.09
CA ASN A 114 -8.38 -3.39 10.52
C ASN A 114 -9.21 -3.40 9.23
N SER A 115 -9.02 -4.40 8.36
CA SER A 115 -9.78 -4.53 7.12
C SER A 115 -11.26 -4.88 7.37
N GLU A 116 -11.56 -5.67 8.41
CA GLU A 116 -12.92 -5.95 8.89
C GLU A 116 -13.56 -4.66 9.41
N SER A 117 -12.88 -3.92 10.28
CA SER A 117 -13.35 -2.64 10.83
C SER A 117 -13.59 -1.58 9.74
N ALA A 118 -12.81 -1.63 8.65
CA ALA A 118 -12.99 -0.78 7.49
C ALA A 118 -14.10 -1.27 6.52
N GLY A 119 -14.62 -2.48 6.71
CA GLY A 119 -15.64 -3.10 5.85
C GLY A 119 -15.13 -3.53 4.47
N VAL A 120 -13.83 -3.84 4.35
CA VAL A 120 -13.17 -4.18 3.07
C VAL A 120 -12.42 -5.52 3.10
N SER A 121 -12.57 -6.31 4.16
CA SER A 121 -11.84 -7.58 4.35
C SER A 121 -12.00 -8.57 3.19
N LYS A 122 -13.16 -8.58 2.52
CA LYS A 122 -13.44 -9.47 1.38
C LYS A 122 -12.65 -9.13 0.10
N LEU A 123 -12.01 -7.96 0.05
CA LEU A 123 -11.26 -7.49 -1.11
C LEU A 123 -9.75 -7.73 -0.98
N ILE A 124 -9.28 -8.16 0.21
CA ILE A 124 -7.87 -8.23 0.54
C ILE A 124 -7.50 -9.65 0.96
N GLY A 125 -6.50 -10.22 0.29
CA GLY A 125 -5.85 -11.47 0.71
C GLY A 125 -4.65 -11.18 1.60
N TYR A 126 -4.62 -11.78 2.81
CA TYR A 126 -3.49 -11.66 3.73
C TYR A 126 -2.76 -12.98 3.90
N SER A 127 -1.42 -12.92 4.06
CA SER A 127 -0.60 -14.10 4.36
C SER A 127 0.59 -13.75 5.24
N VAL A 128 1.01 -14.69 6.10
CA VAL A 128 2.28 -14.59 6.81
C VAL A 128 3.38 -15.04 5.85
N ARG A 129 4.26 -14.11 5.46
CA ARG A 129 5.29 -14.41 4.47
C ARG A 129 6.43 -13.40 4.53
N ASP A 130 7.66 -13.89 4.33
CA ASP A 130 8.82 -13.03 4.16
C ASP A 130 8.81 -12.36 2.79
N ALA A 131 9.03 -11.04 2.74
CA ALA A 131 9.10 -10.25 1.51
C ALA A 131 10.18 -10.77 0.56
N LEU A 132 11.28 -11.27 1.07
CA LEU A 132 12.37 -11.86 0.29
C LEU A 132 12.00 -13.22 -0.34
N SER A 133 10.90 -13.85 0.05
CA SER A 133 10.41 -15.10 -0.55
C SER A 133 9.50 -14.89 -1.76
N TYR A 134 9.14 -13.64 -2.09
CA TYR A 134 8.25 -13.38 -3.22
C TYR A 134 8.95 -13.50 -4.57
N ASP A 135 8.34 -14.30 -5.43
CA ASP A 135 8.60 -14.33 -6.86
C ASP A 135 7.45 -13.61 -7.59
N PRO A 136 7.70 -12.43 -8.21
CA PRO A 136 6.67 -11.71 -8.94
C PRO A 136 6.03 -12.50 -10.09
N THR A 137 6.75 -13.47 -10.67
CA THR A 137 6.22 -14.34 -11.72
C THR A 137 5.19 -15.32 -11.17
N ALA A 138 5.45 -15.90 -10.01
CA ALA A 138 4.50 -16.78 -9.31
C ALA A 138 3.23 -16.04 -8.91
N ILE A 139 3.34 -14.77 -8.48
CA ILE A 139 2.18 -13.94 -8.15
C ILE A 139 1.31 -13.73 -9.38
N ARG A 140 1.88 -13.38 -10.52
CA ARG A 140 1.14 -13.20 -11.77
C ARG A 140 0.39 -14.47 -12.17
N SER A 141 1.04 -15.62 -12.10
CA SER A 141 0.40 -16.91 -12.39
C SER A 141 -0.74 -17.21 -11.42
N ALA A 142 -0.53 -16.98 -10.12
CA ALA A 142 -1.55 -17.26 -9.10
C ALA A 142 -2.76 -16.31 -9.15
N THR A 143 -2.58 -15.10 -9.65
CA THR A 143 -3.65 -14.08 -9.74
C THR A 143 -4.24 -13.93 -11.13
N GLU A 144 -3.77 -14.73 -12.09
CA GLU A 144 -4.16 -14.65 -13.52
C GLU A 144 -4.01 -13.21 -14.08
N SER A 145 -3.02 -12.47 -13.57
CA SER A 145 -2.76 -11.08 -13.96
C SER A 145 -1.35 -10.93 -14.54
N ASP A 146 -1.26 -10.29 -15.69
CA ASP A 146 0.02 -9.94 -16.31
C ASP A 146 0.76 -8.81 -15.60
N LYS A 147 0.08 -8.11 -14.67
CA LYS A 147 0.57 -6.87 -14.05
C LYS A 147 0.49 -6.94 -12.54
N VAL A 148 1.59 -6.65 -11.89
CA VAL A 148 1.68 -6.51 -10.43
C VAL A 148 2.31 -5.17 -10.09
N LEU A 149 1.66 -4.41 -9.22
CA LEU A 149 2.21 -3.24 -8.59
C LEU A 149 2.55 -3.57 -7.13
N ILE A 150 3.82 -3.45 -6.77
CA ILE A 150 4.24 -3.49 -5.37
C ILE A 150 4.23 -2.07 -4.82
N ILE A 151 3.43 -1.85 -3.77
CA ILE A 151 3.48 -0.61 -2.97
C ILE A 151 3.85 -1.01 -1.55
N THR A 152 4.97 -0.52 -1.04
CA THR A 152 5.40 -0.92 0.29
C THR A 152 6.14 0.18 1.04
N ASN A 153 6.08 0.11 2.37
CA ASN A 153 6.82 0.91 3.31
C ASN A 153 7.71 -0.02 4.16
N PRO A 154 8.89 -0.39 3.64
CA PRO A 154 9.81 -1.26 4.35
C PRO A 154 10.18 -0.70 5.73
N PRO A 155 10.61 -1.54 6.68
CA PRO A 155 11.15 -1.05 7.94
C PRO A 155 12.45 -0.28 7.72
N TYR A 156 12.56 0.94 8.27
CA TYR A 156 13.75 1.78 8.23
C TYR A 156 13.83 2.67 9.47
N GLY A 157 15.06 3.16 9.75
CA GLY A 157 15.36 4.08 10.84
C GLY A 157 15.55 3.39 12.20
N GLU A 158 16.20 4.08 13.13
CA GLU A 158 16.69 3.57 14.43
C GLU A 158 15.64 2.87 15.30
N ARG A 159 14.34 3.06 15.02
CA ARG A 159 13.24 2.48 15.79
C ARG A 159 12.77 1.11 15.29
N MET A 160 13.12 0.72 14.06
CA MET A 160 12.60 -0.49 13.43
C MET A 160 13.70 -1.42 12.92
N LEU A 161 14.77 -0.88 12.36
CA LEU A 161 15.87 -1.67 11.82
C LEU A 161 17.14 -0.83 11.85
N ASP A 162 18.30 -1.42 12.21
CA ASP A 162 19.57 -0.75 12.05
C ASP A 162 19.93 -0.56 10.57
N ALA A 163 20.88 0.36 10.28
CA ALA A 163 21.20 0.74 8.91
C ALA A 163 21.69 -0.44 8.06
N ASP A 164 22.50 -1.34 8.64
CA ASP A 164 23.07 -2.48 7.92
C ASP A 164 22.01 -3.50 7.53
N LYS A 165 21.07 -3.76 8.44
CA LYS A 165 19.94 -4.67 8.16
C LYS A 165 18.97 -4.07 7.15
N ALA A 166 18.73 -2.74 7.19
CA ALA A 166 17.94 -2.07 6.20
C ALA A 166 18.56 -2.14 4.80
N SER A 167 19.89 -1.90 4.70
CA SER A 167 20.66 -2.04 3.47
C SER A 167 20.59 -3.46 2.92
N ALA A 168 20.79 -4.48 3.76
CA ALA A 168 20.70 -5.88 3.38
C ALA A 168 19.30 -6.26 2.87
N LEU A 169 18.24 -5.76 3.54
CA LEU A 169 16.86 -5.94 3.07
C LEU A 169 16.66 -5.31 1.69
N PHE A 170 17.07 -4.06 1.50
CA PHE A 170 16.92 -3.37 0.21
C PHE A 170 17.67 -4.07 -0.90
N SER A 171 18.91 -4.53 -0.67
CA SER A 171 19.68 -5.31 -1.62
C SER A 171 18.97 -6.60 -2.01
N GLY A 172 18.51 -7.39 -1.04
CA GLY A 172 17.78 -8.61 -1.30
C GLY A 172 16.46 -8.42 -2.07
N LEU A 173 15.74 -7.32 -1.83
CA LEU A 173 14.54 -6.97 -2.59
C LEU A 173 14.90 -6.55 -4.02
N GLY A 174 15.97 -5.78 -4.19
CA GLY A 174 16.46 -5.35 -5.51
C GLY A 174 16.88 -6.52 -6.39
N GLU A 175 17.61 -7.48 -5.84
CA GLU A 175 18.01 -8.72 -6.54
C GLU A 175 16.82 -9.51 -7.08
N LYS A 176 15.68 -9.47 -6.39
CA LYS A 176 14.46 -10.18 -6.79
C LYS A 176 13.55 -9.42 -7.74
N TRP A 177 13.52 -8.10 -7.62
CA TRP A 177 12.53 -7.29 -8.33
C TRP A 177 13.12 -6.50 -9.50
N LEU A 178 14.45 -6.40 -9.57
CA LEU A 178 15.16 -5.76 -10.68
C LEU A 178 15.93 -6.78 -11.52
N TRP A 179 16.07 -6.46 -12.78
CA TRP A 179 16.96 -7.12 -13.72
C TRP A 179 17.82 -6.08 -14.41
N SER A 180 19.13 -6.14 -14.23
CA SER A 180 20.07 -5.13 -14.75
C SER A 180 19.67 -3.70 -14.35
N GLY A 181 19.28 -3.49 -13.10
CA GLY A 181 18.89 -2.18 -12.56
C GLY A 181 17.51 -1.67 -13.01
N SER A 182 16.76 -2.43 -13.79
CA SER A 182 15.42 -2.09 -14.26
C SER A 182 14.39 -3.08 -13.73
N VAL A 183 13.14 -2.65 -13.58
CA VAL A 183 12.09 -3.53 -13.08
C VAL A 183 11.79 -4.68 -14.05
N ILE A 184 11.46 -5.85 -13.49
CA ILE A 184 11.06 -7.04 -14.25
C ILE A 184 9.81 -6.74 -15.09
N PRO A 185 9.71 -7.20 -16.36
CA PRO A 185 8.52 -6.98 -17.18
C PRO A 185 7.22 -7.42 -16.51
N GLY A 186 6.19 -6.57 -16.55
CA GLY A 186 4.90 -6.78 -15.87
C GLY A 186 4.89 -6.38 -14.40
N LEU A 187 6.01 -5.94 -13.85
CA LEU A 187 6.11 -5.43 -12.49
C LEU A 187 6.24 -3.90 -12.49
N ARG A 188 5.62 -3.25 -11.54
CA ARG A 188 5.85 -1.85 -11.15
C ARG A 188 6.10 -1.77 -9.66
N LEU A 189 6.97 -0.86 -9.24
CA LEU A 189 7.28 -0.67 -7.82
C LEU A 189 7.00 0.78 -7.41
N SER A 190 6.53 0.93 -6.20
CA SER A 190 6.35 2.21 -5.53
C SER A 190 6.76 2.04 -4.07
N ILE A 191 8.01 2.36 -3.75
CA ILE A 191 8.62 2.08 -2.45
C ILE A 191 8.83 3.41 -1.73
N ILE A 192 8.37 3.51 -0.47
CA ILE A 192 8.69 4.64 0.39
C ILE A 192 9.91 4.29 1.24
N ALA A 193 10.96 5.09 1.12
CA ALA A 193 12.19 4.91 1.89
C ALA A 193 12.83 6.27 2.22
N PRO A 194 13.71 6.35 3.23
CA PRO A 194 14.53 7.52 3.49
C PRO A 194 15.30 7.94 2.23
N LYS A 195 15.69 9.22 2.18
CA LYS A 195 16.37 9.78 0.99
C LYS A 195 17.76 9.18 0.76
N ASP A 196 18.45 8.79 1.82
CA ASP A 196 19.86 8.45 1.77
C ASP A 196 20.07 6.97 1.39
N ASN A 197 20.95 6.72 0.43
CA ASN A 197 21.46 5.42 -0.05
C ASN A 197 20.47 4.38 -0.59
N PHE A 198 19.15 4.56 -0.45
CA PHE A 198 18.17 3.53 -0.83
C PHE A 198 18.40 2.96 -2.23
N GLU A 199 18.61 3.81 -3.25
CA GLU A 199 18.76 3.34 -4.64
C GLU A 199 20.07 2.60 -4.89
N ASN A 200 21.14 2.97 -4.18
CA ASN A 200 22.40 2.23 -4.24
C ASN A 200 22.24 0.84 -3.61
N ASP A 201 21.64 0.77 -2.44
CA ASP A 201 21.38 -0.48 -1.74
C ASP A 201 20.41 -1.37 -2.53
N PHE A 202 19.37 -0.78 -3.14
CA PHE A 202 18.38 -1.48 -3.94
C PHE A 202 18.91 -1.94 -5.31
N GLY A 203 20.06 -1.42 -5.76
CA GLY A 203 20.73 -1.81 -7.00
C GLY A 203 20.11 -1.25 -8.27
N GLY A 204 19.34 -0.16 -8.20
CA GLY A 204 18.77 0.50 -9.36
C GLY A 204 18.21 1.88 -9.07
N PHE A 205 18.28 2.76 -10.07
CA PHE A 205 17.74 4.12 -9.97
C PHE A 205 16.26 4.17 -10.35
N ALA A 206 15.46 4.85 -9.52
CA ALA A 206 14.03 5.02 -9.78
C ALA A 206 13.77 5.89 -11.02
N ASP A 207 12.76 5.52 -11.80
CA ASP A 207 12.29 6.32 -12.94
C ASP A 207 11.72 7.66 -12.52
N LYS A 208 11.14 7.72 -11.31
CA LYS A 208 10.57 8.93 -10.72
C LYS A 208 10.67 8.91 -9.21
N ARG A 209 10.92 10.07 -8.61
CA ARG A 209 10.95 10.25 -7.16
C ARG A 209 9.93 11.32 -6.76
N ARG A 210 9.28 11.10 -5.62
CA ARG A 210 8.39 12.08 -4.99
C ARG A 210 8.79 12.27 -3.54
N LYS A 211 9.23 13.49 -3.20
CA LYS A 211 9.51 13.86 -1.81
C LYS A 211 8.23 13.85 -1.00
N LEU A 212 8.28 13.25 0.17
CA LEU A 212 7.19 13.22 1.16
C LEU A 212 7.75 13.10 2.58
N TYR A 213 6.85 13.12 3.56
CA TYR A 213 7.21 12.99 4.97
C TYR A 213 6.39 11.90 5.64
N ASN A 214 7.06 10.95 6.27
CA ASN A 214 6.43 9.97 7.16
C ASN A 214 6.64 10.43 8.62
N GLY A 215 5.66 11.15 9.16
CA GLY A 215 5.81 11.88 10.41
C GLY A 215 6.84 13.01 10.28
N LYS A 216 7.94 12.92 11.04
CA LYS A 216 9.06 13.87 10.98
C LYS A 216 10.18 13.43 10.02
N ILE A 217 10.13 12.23 9.51
CA ILE A 217 11.18 11.65 8.65
C ILE A 217 10.90 12.07 7.21
N GLN A 218 11.90 12.72 6.58
CA GLN A 218 11.87 12.98 5.15
C GLN A 218 12.14 11.68 4.40
N CYS A 219 11.21 11.32 3.50
CA CYS A 219 11.30 10.15 2.64
C CYS A 219 11.13 10.55 1.18
N ASN A 220 11.46 9.64 0.29
CA ASN A 220 11.02 9.65 -1.08
C ASN A 220 10.12 8.44 -1.35
N MET A 221 9.14 8.63 -2.21
CA MET A 221 8.47 7.53 -2.89
C MET A 221 9.20 7.31 -4.21
N TYR A 222 9.82 6.15 -4.32
CA TYR A 222 10.60 5.71 -5.49
C TYR A 222 9.71 4.88 -6.39
N HIS A 223 9.55 5.30 -7.64
CA HIS A 223 8.73 4.61 -8.63
C HIS A 223 9.63 3.97 -9.70
N TYR A 224 9.43 2.68 -9.93
CA TYR A 224 10.08 1.90 -10.99
C TYR A 224 9.00 1.32 -11.89
N PHE A 225 9.01 1.66 -13.17
CA PHE A 225 8.00 1.23 -14.14
C PHE A 225 8.56 0.95 -15.54
N LYS A 226 9.81 1.35 -15.81
CA LYS A 226 10.48 1.01 -17.06
C LYS A 226 11.13 -0.35 -16.91
N SER A 227 10.63 -1.34 -17.63
CA SER A 227 11.25 -2.65 -17.72
C SER A 227 12.48 -2.61 -18.64
N GLY A 228 13.57 -3.28 -18.22
CA GLY A 228 14.72 -3.51 -19.10
C GLY A 228 14.28 -4.27 -20.34
N ARG A 229 14.74 -3.87 -21.52
CA ARG A 229 14.59 -4.68 -22.73
C ARG A 229 15.44 -5.95 -22.56
N LYS A 230 14.85 -7.15 -22.72
CA LYS A 230 15.66 -8.34 -22.96
C LYS A 230 16.58 -8.01 -24.13
N GLN A 231 17.90 -7.96 -23.91
CA GLN A 231 18.83 -8.08 -25.04
C GLN A 231 18.54 -9.45 -25.64
N LYS A 232 18.18 -9.44 -26.93
CA LYS A 232 18.00 -10.66 -27.74
C LYS A 232 19.32 -11.37 -27.92
#